data_166f91b71334d99d4bfa13ddc934e8a6
#
_entry.id   166f91b71334d99d4bfa13ddc934e8a6
#
_cell.length_a   1.000
_cell.length_b   1.000
_cell.length_c   1.000
_cell.angle_alpha   90.00
_cell.angle_beta   90.00
_cell.angle_gamma   90.00
#
_symmetry.space_group_name_H-M   'P 1'
#
loop_
_entity.id
_entity.type
_entity.pdbx_description
1 polymer ?
#
loop_
_entity_poly.entity_id
_entity_poly.type
_entity_poly.pdbx_seq_one_letter_code
_entity_poly.pdbx_strand_id
1 'polypeptide(L)'
;MIKKSAISLISYDAEYLADSIAKYYDFVDEIVLGLDKDRISWSNNSFKFDENKLWKDLKTLDVKNKIEVVEENFHPSKVAIENDNYERNFLKDKCTHDWIFSIDADEELVNAKHFFNNFVPLMETYYDKVDWMFTWLTPWKEIEDKTLVIANEDNSFHREAPQGFVTHKKNTFRYARWTNNTKQMLTPLVVLHWSLCRTEKNLKQKINNIGHSDIAKEDPFFQNWKHTDLKNWDQLKNFKTSGFGNNQWPKLVCVDTNSLRHIAESQLQLAY
;
A
#
# COMPACT_ATOMS: atom_id res chain seq x y z
N MET A 1 26.26 -4.57 -3.36
CA MET A 1 24.79 -4.38 -3.25
C MET A 1 24.51 -2.90 -3.15
N ILE A 2 23.55 -2.41 -3.92
CA ILE A 2 23.10 -1.03 -3.90
C ILE A 2 22.34 -0.77 -2.60
N LYS A 3 22.62 0.34 -1.96
CA LYS A 3 21.93 0.78 -0.75
C LYS A 3 20.50 1.24 -1.05
N LYS A 4 19.58 0.95 -0.14
CA LYS A 4 18.13 1.06 -0.34
C LYS A 4 17.49 1.87 0.78
N SER A 5 16.73 2.90 0.44
CA SER A 5 15.86 3.61 1.36
C SER A 5 14.40 3.22 1.11
N ALA A 6 13.62 3.06 2.16
CA ALA A 6 12.17 2.95 2.06
C ALA A 6 11.53 4.25 2.55
N ILE A 7 10.44 4.66 1.90
CA ILE A 7 9.57 5.74 2.37
C ILE A 7 8.20 5.19 2.69
N SER A 8 7.59 5.65 3.76
CA SER A 8 6.22 5.37 4.13
C SER A 8 5.57 6.56 4.82
N LEU A 9 4.25 6.54 4.91
CA LEU A 9 3.45 7.67 5.35
C LEU A 9 2.70 7.31 6.63
N ILE A 10 2.78 8.16 7.64
CA ILE A 10 2.03 8.02 8.90
C ILE A 10 0.77 8.85 8.80
N SER A 11 -0.38 8.20 8.78
CA SER A 11 -1.67 8.87 8.66
C SER A 11 -2.73 8.18 9.54
N TYR A 12 -3.98 8.31 9.16
CA TYR A 12 -5.14 7.72 9.83
C TYR A 12 -5.11 6.18 9.93
N ASP A 13 -4.22 5.53 9.20
CA ASP A 13 -4.02 4.06 9.17
C ASP A 13 -2.67 3.62 9.77
N ALA A 14 -2.08 4.45 10.61
CA ALA A 14 -0.83 4.18 11.30
C ALA A 14 -0.81 2.85 12.10
N GLU A 15 -1.98 2.31 12.43
CA GLU A 15 -2.11 1.01 13.11
C GLU A 15 -1.51 -0.17 12.34
N TYR A 16 -1.42 -0.08 10.99
CA TYR A 16 -0.85 -1.12 10.12
C TYR A 16 0.66 -0.94 9.89
N LEU A 17 1.20 0.24 10.16
CA LEU A 17 2.54 0.65 9.72
C LEU A 17 3.66 -0.25 10.29
N ALA A 18 3.64 -0.55 11.58
CA ALA A 18 4.68 -1.37 12.19
C ALA A 18 4.72 -2.79 11.62
N ASP A 19 3.55 -3.39 11.35
CA ASP A 19 3.43 -4.71 10.75
C ASP A 19 3.90 -4.70 9.29
N SER A 20 3.59 -3.65 8.53
CA SER A 20 4.10 -3.43 7.17
C SER A 20 5.63 -3.34 7.17
N ILE A 21 6.21 -2.46 8.00
CA ILE A 21 7.66 -2.26 8.10
C ILE A 21 8.37 -3.56 8.48
N ALA A 22 7.82 -4.36 9.39
CA ALA A 22 8.40 -5.62 9.82
C ALA A 22 8.68 -6.59 8.66
N LYS A 23 7.94 -6.49 7.54
CA LYS A 23 8.11 -7.35 6.37
C LYS A 23 9.36 -7.01 5.55
N TYR A 24 9.83 -5.77 5.59
CA TYR A 24 10.95 -5.32 4.77
C TYR A 24 12.11 -4.70 5.56
N TYR A 25 11.95 -4.52 6.88
CA TYR A 25 12.93 -3.88 7.76
C TYR A 25 14.36 -4.39 7.57
N ASP A 26 14.55 -5.71 7.51
CA ASP A 26 15.89 -6.31 7.37
C ASP A 26 16.53 -6.14 5.99
N PHE A 27 15.73 -5.76 4.98
CA PHE A 27 16.16 -5.74 3.57
C PHE A 27 16.47 -4.34 3.05
N VAL A 28 16.16 -3.29 3.81
CA VAL A 28 16.50 -1.91 3.47
C VAL A 28 17.53 -1.34 4.44
N ASP A 29 18.25 -0.31 4.01
CA ASP A 29 19.30 0.30 4.81
C ASP A 29 18.80 1.50 5.63
N GLU A 30 17.71 2.12 5.21
CA GLU A 30 17.10 3.33 5.78
C GLU A 30 15.58 3.31 5.57
N ILE A 31 14.84 3.86 6.50
CA ILE A 31 13.38 4.02 6.43
C ILE A 31 13.04 5.45 6.85
N VAL A 32 12.45 6.23 5.95
CA VAL A 32 12.02 7.61 6.22
C VAL A 32 10.49 7.64 6.26
N LEU A 33 9.94 8.02 7.41
CA LEU A 33 8.50 8.09 7.65
C LEU A 33 8.04 9.54 7.65
N GLY A 34 7.02 9.86 6.86
CA GLY A 34 6.38 11.17 6.85
C GLY A 34 5.22 11.23 7.84
N LEU A 35 5.14 12.30 8.61
CA LEU A 35 4.01 12.60 9.49
C LEU A 35 3.66 14.08 9.35
N ASP A 36 2.42 14.35 8.96
CA ASP A 36 1.96 15.75 8.94
C ASP A 36 1.96 16.32 10.37
N LYS A 37 2.66 17.45 10.56
CA LYS A 37 2.85 18.08 11.88
C LYS A 37 1.57 18.52 12.54
N ASP A 38 0.55 18.86 11.74
CA ASP A 38 -0.75 19.32 12.21
C ASP A 38 -1.79 18.19 12.25
N ARG A 39 -1.38 16.96 11.88
CA ARG A 39 -2.27 15.77 11.75
C ARG A 39 -3.41 16.03 10.78
N ILE A 40 -3.09 16.65 9.67
CA ILE A 40 -3.99 16.91 8.53
C ILE A 40 -3.64 15.96 7.40
N SER A 41 -4.64 15.30 6.84
CA SER A 41 -4.48 14.39 5.70
C SER A 41 -4.34 15.14 4.38
N TRP A 42 -3.96 14.45 3.32
CA TRP A 42 -3.90 15.02 1.96
C TRP A 42 -5.23 15.67 1.53
N SER A 43 -6.36 15.16 2.01
CA SER A 43 -7.70 15.71 1.74
C SER A 43 -8.09 16.87 2.68
N ASN A 44 -7.12 17.45 3.36
CA ASN A 44 -7.31 18.57 4.30
C ASN A 44 -8.27 18.27 5.47
N ASN A 45 -8.37 17.00 5.88
CA ASN A 45 -9.13 16.59 7.06
C ASN A 45 -8.19 16.24 8.21
N SER A 46 -8.56 16.59 9.43
CA SER A 46 -7.81 16.13 10.61
C SER A 46 -7.95 14.61 10.80
N PHE A 47 -6.86 13.99 11.20
CA PHE A 47 -6.86 12.57 11.56
C PHE A 47 -6.27 12.35 12.95
N LYS A 48 -6.56 11.18 13.51
CA LYS A 48 -6.04 10.75 14.81
C LYS A 48 -5.66 9.28 14.73
N PHE A 49 -4.61 8.92 15.45
CA PHE A 49 -4.17 7.56 15.66
C PHE A 49 -3.63 7.41 17.09
N ASP A 50 -3.37 6.20 17.54
CA ASP A 50 -2.74 5.95 18.83
C ASP A 50 -1.21 6.17 18.72
N GLU A 51 -0.78 7.41 18.96
CA GLU A 51 0.62 7.80 18.87
C GLU A 51 1.49 6.98 19.84
N ASN A 52 1.02 6.77 21.07
CA ASN A 52 1.78 6.03 22.08
C ASN A 52 2.05 4.59 21.65
N LYS A 53 1.03 3.94 21.08
CA LYS A 53 1.16 2.58 20.55
C LYS A 53 2.14 2.58 19.37
N LEU A 54 1.96 3.47 18.40
CA LEU A 54 2.84 3.53 17.23
C LEU A 54 4.32 3.71 17.62
N TRP A 55 4.62 4.71 18.46
CA TRP A 55 6.01 4.96 18.87
C TRP A 55 6.62 3.81 19.64
N LYS A 56 5.83 3.13 20.48
CA LYS A 56 6.28 1.93 21.18
C LYS A 56 6.58 0.79 20.20
N ASP A 57 5.71 0.55 19.23
CA ASP A 57 5.87 -0.52 18.22
C ASP A 57 7.08 -0.26 17.33
N LEU A 58 7.23 0.96 16.81
CA LEU A 58 8.40 1.35 16.01
C LEU A 58 9.71 1.26 16.79
N LYS A 59 9.73 1.70 18.05
CA LYS A 59 10.92 1.58 18.91
C LYS A 59 11.30 0.13 19.15
N THR A 60 10.32 -0.76 19.29
CA THR A 60 10.56 -2.20 19.47
C THR A 60 11.12 -2.84 18.20
N LEU A 61 10.64 -2.40 17.05
CA LEU A 61 11.05 -2.89 15.73
C LEU A 61 12.44 -2.38 15.33
N ASP A 62 12.74 -1.11 15.63
CA ASP A 62 13.93 -0.41 15.12
C ASP A 62 15.22 -0.72 15.89
N VAL A 63 15.55 -2.00 16.00
CA VAL A 63 16.74 -2.48 16.71
C VAL A 63 18.08 -2.05 16.06
N LYS A 64 18.05 -1.59 14.81
CA LYS A 64 19.24 -1.17 14.04
C LYS A 64 19.30 0.34 13.82
N ASN A 65 18.38 1.12 14.39
CA ASN A 65 18.26 2.59 14.23
C ASN A 65 18.22 3.01 12.75
N LYS A 66 17.33 2.41 11.97
CA LYS A 66 17.14 2.70 10.54
C LYS A 66 15.96 3.62 10.26
N ILE A 67 15.09 3.84 11.26
CA ILE A 67 13.85 4.58 11.08
C ILE A 67 14.05 6.04 11.49
N GLU A 68 13.80 6.94 10.56
CA GLU A 68 13.71 8.37 10.77
C GLU A 68 12.27 8.83 10.57
N VAL A 69 11.74 9.61 11.51
CA VAL A 69 10.42 10.25 11.37
C VAL A 69 10.61 11.73 11.07
N VAL A 70 10.02 12.19 9.99
CA VAL A 70 10.06 13.58 9.55
C VAL A 70 8.68 14.19 9.70
N GLU A 71 8.57 15.22 10.56
CA GLU A 71 7.34 15.99 10.72
C GLU A 71 7.42 17.28 9.90
N GLU A 72 6.48 17.47 8.97
CA GLU A 72 6.41 18.66 8.13
C GLU A 72 4.94 18.96 7.76
N ASN A 73 4.65 20.10 7.15
CA ASN A 73 3.35 20.39 6.58
C ASN A 73 3.21 19.65 5.23
N PHE A 74 2.44 18.57 5.20
CA PHE A 74 2.18 17.77 4.02
C PHE A 74 0.81 18.01 3.36
N HIS A 75 0.14 19.12 3.73
CA HIS A 75 -1.13 19.55 3.15
C HIS A 75 -1.09 20.99 2.59
N PRO A 76 -0.04 21.38 1.83
CA PRO A 76 0.10 22.75 1.33
C PRO A 76 -0.94 23.12 0.26
N SER A 77 -1.55 22.14 -0.41
CA SER A 77 -2.54 22.32 -1.46
C SER A 77 -3.96 21.96 -0.98
N LYS A 78 -4.96 22.51 -1.68
CA LYS A 78 -6.37 22.07 -1.56
C LYS A 78 -6.65 20.79 -2.35
N VAL A 79 -5.74 20.36 -3.21
CA VAL A 79 -5.88 19.19 -4.08
C VAL A 79 -5.12 18.03 -3.46
N ALA A 80 -5.84 16.99 -3.06
CA ALA A 80 -5.30 15.88 -2.28
C ALA A 80 -4.14 15.15 -2.99
N ILE A 81 -4.23 14.94 -4.31
CA ILE A 81 -3.16 14.28 -5.06
C ILE A 81 -1.88 15.12 -5.16
N GLU A 82 -1.98 16.44 -5.09
CA GLU A 82 -0.81 17.31 -5.04
C GLU A 82 -0.10 17.20 -3.68
N ASN A 83 -0.85 17.05 -2.59
CA ASN A 83 -0.32 16.80 -1.26
C ASN A 83 0.38 15.43 -1.18
N ASP A 84 -0.22 14.37 -1.73
CA ASP A 84 0.39 13.05 -1.84
C ASP A 84 1.73 13.12 -2.61
N ASN A 85 1.73 13.74 -3.79
CA ASN A 85 2.97 13.91 -4.58
C ASN A 85 4.03 14.73 -3.85
N TYR A 86 3.61 15.80 -3.15
CA TYR A 86 4.51 16.64 -2.37
C TYR A 86 5.19 15.84 -1.26
N GLU A 87 4.42 15.13 -0.44
CA GLU A 87 4.96 14.34 0.67
C GLU A 87 5.93 13.25 0.17
N ARG A 88 5.56 12.46 -0.84
CA ARG A 88 6.45 11.43 -1.39
C ARG A 88 7.75 11.99 -1.96
N ASN A 89 7.70 13.12 -2.68
CA ASN A 89 8.90 13.77 -3.18
C ASN A 89 9.76 14.32 -2.04
N PHE A 90 9.15 14.93 -1.03
CA PHE A 90 9.85 15.45 0.14
C PHE A 90 10.59 14.33 0.88
N LEU A 91 9.91 13.21 1.18
CA LEU A 91 10.52 12.07 1.86
C LEU A 91 11.64 11.44 1.02
N LYS A 92 11.41 11.26 -0.28
CA LYS A 92 12.42 10.78 -1.21
C LYS A 92 13.69 11.67 -1.16
N ASP A 93 13.53 12.99 -1.11
CA ASP A 93 14.66 13.92 -1.08
C ASP A 93 15.39 13.91 0.28
N LYS A 94 14.73 13.50 1.37
CA LYS A 94 15.36 13.26 2.68
C LYS A 94 16.19 11.98 2.72
N CYS A 95 15.84 10.96 1.94
CA CYS A 95 16.58 9.71 1.89
C CYS A 95 18.06 9.92 1.55
N THR A 96 18.96 9.15 2.18
CA THR A 96 20.40 9.22 1.91
C THR A 96 20.82 8.37 0.71
N HIS A 97 20.00 7.39 0.32
CA HIS A 97 20.31 6.47 -0.78
C HIS A 97 19.47 6.76 -2.02
N ASP A 98 19.97 6.33 -3.17
CA ASP A 98 19.35 6.65 -4.46
C ASP A 98 18.25 5.68 -4.87
N TRP A 99 18.16 4.50 -4.27
CA TRP A 99 17.14 3.50 -4.60
C TRP A 99 16.02 3.55 -3.58
N ILE A 100 14.86 4.07 -4.01
CA ILE A 100 13.74 4.43 -3.15
C ILE A 100 12.61 3.42 -3.31
N PHE A 101 12.27 2.74 -2.21
CA PHE A 101 11.12 1.85 -2.08
C PHE A 101 9.95 2.61 -1.46
N SER A 102 8.84 2.76 -2.18
CA SER A 102 7.63 3.42 -1.68
C SER A 102 6.62 2.35 -1.25
N ILE A 103 6.33 2.27 0.04
CA ILE A 103 5.48 1.24 0.65
C ILE A 103 4.52 1.94 1.59
N ASP A 104 3.21 1.77 1.38
CA ASP A 104 2.20 2.41 2.25
C ASP A 104 1.96 1.58 3.52
N ALA A 105 1.42 2.24 4.55
CA ALA A 105 1.22 1.63 5.86
C ALA A 105 0.36 0.35 5.81
N ASP A 106 -0.62 0.31 4.93
CA ASP A 106 -1.58 -0.79 4.80
C ASP A 106 -1.21 -1.82 3.70
N GLU A 107 0.07 -1.86 3.33
CA GLU A 107 0.62 -2.85 2.40
C GLU A 107 1.46 -3.90 3.12
N GLU A 108 1.14 -5.15 2.89
CA GLU A 108 1.90 -6.28 3.40
C GLU A 108 2.65 -6.99 2.26
N LEU A 109 3.98 -6.98 2.30
CA LEU A 109 4.83 -7.71 1.36
C LEU A 109 4.88 -9.19 1.78
N VAL A 110 4.07 -10.03 1.15
CA VAL A 110 3.88 -11.44 1.58
C VAL A 110 5.14 -12.27 1.36
N ASN A 111 5.76 -12.16 0.18
CA ASN A 111 6.97 -12.91 -0.18
C ASN A 111 8.26 -12.07 -0.09
N ALA A 112 8.32 -11.09 0.83
CA ALA A 112 9.42 -10.14 0.93
C ALA A 112 10.80 -10.79 0.95
N LYS A 113 11.02 -11.80 1.80
CA LYS A 113 12.32 -12.49 1.91
C LYS A 113 12.74 -13.10 0.58
N HIS A 114 11.85 -13.80 -0.10
CA HIS A 114 12.13 -14.38 -1.42
C HIS A 114 12.44 -13.30 -2.45
N PHE A 115 11.62 -12.25 -2.49
CA PHE A 115 11.77 -11.14 -3.40
C PHE A 115 13.12 -10.43 -3.21
N PHE A 116 13.44 -9.99 -2.00
CA PHE A 116 14.67 -9.24 -1.73
C PHE A 116 15.94 -10.09 -1.94
N ASN A 117 15.89 -11.37 -1.68
CA ASN A 117 17.07 -12.24 -1.83
C ASN A 117 17.31 -12.69 -3.27
N ASN A 118 16.27 -12.86 -4.08
CA ASN A 118 16.40 -13.46 -5.41
C ASN A 118 16.16 -12.47 -6.57
N PHE A 119 15.23 -11.51 -6.40
CA PHE A 119 14.88 -10.59 -7.48
C PHE A 119 15.55 -9.23 -7.37
N VAL A 120 15.69 -8.69 -6.17
CA VAL A 120 16.36 -7.39 -6.00
C VAL A 120 17.79 -7.38 -6.55
N PRO A 121 18.63 -8.43 -6.39
CA PRO A 121 19.95 -8.47 -7.02
C PRO A 121 19.92 -8.42 -8.55
N LEU A 122 18.88 -8.97 -9.18
CA LEU A 122 18.69 -8.86 -10.64
C LEU A 122 18.25 -7.46 -11.05
N MET A 123 17.41 -6.83 -10.25
CA MET A 123 16.92 -5.46 -10.48
C MET A 123 18.08 -4.44 -10.38
N GLU A 124 19.10 -4.70 -9.57
CA GLU A 124 20.25 -3.80 -9.38
C GLU A 124 20.95 -3.43 -10.70
N THR A 125 20.92 -4.28 -11.71
CA THR A 125 21.48 -4.00 -13.05
C THR A 125 20.77 -2.84 -13.75
N TYR A 126 19.53 -2.56 -13.39
CA TYR A 126 18.67 -1.55 -14.04
C TYR A 126 18.17 -0.48 -13.06
N TYR A 127 18.74 -0.38 -11.85
CA TYR A 127 18.17 0.41 -10.76
C TYR A 127 17.94 1.91 -11.08
N ASP A 128 18.76 2.48 -11.95
CA ASP A 128 18.67 3.89 -12.34
C ASP A 128 17.95 4.12 -13.67
N LYS A 129 17.50 3.07 -14.34
CA LYS A 129 16.94 3.10 -15.69
C LYS A 129 15.44 2.82 -15.73
N VAL A 130 14.93 2.06 -14.78
CA VAL A 130 13.58 1.51 -14.80
C VAL A 130 12.92 1.73 -13.45
N ASP A 131 11.66 2.15 -13.44
CA ASP A 131 10.82 2.07 -12.25
C ASP A 131 10.22 0.67 -12.15
N TRP A 132 10.26 0.11 -10.95
CA TRP A 132 9.75 -1.22 -10.68
C TRP A 132 8.35 -1.15 -10.10
N MET A 133 7.46 -1.96 -10.65
CA MET A 133 6.04 -1.99 -10.34
C MET A 133 5.68 -3.29 -9.65
N PHE A 134 4.63 -3.26 -8.84
CA PHE A 134 3.97 -4.45 -8.32
C PHE A 134 2.45 -4.37 -8.53
N THR A 135 1.74 -5.46 -8.26
CA THR A 135 0.28 -5.47 -8.26
C THR A 135 -0.25 -5.81 -6.89
N TRP A 136 -1.38 -5.20 -6.50
CA TRP A 136 -2.08 -5.56 -5.28
C TRP A 136 -2.95 -6.80 -5.47
N LEU A 137 -3.04 -7.57 -4.40
CA LEU A 137 -4.13 -8.49 -4.10
C LEU A 137 -4.92 -7.86 -2.96
N THR A 138 -6.23 -7.64 -3.14
CA THR A 138 -7.02 -6.83 -2.21
C THR A 138 -7.98 -7.70 -1.39
N PRO A 139 -7.68 -7.93 -0.09
CA PRO A 139 -8.66 -8.41 0.86
C PRO A 139 -9.82 -7.41 0.97
N TRP A 140 -11.05 -7.92 0.81
CA TRP A 140 -12.26 -7.11 0.83
C TRP A 140 -12.77 -6.86 2.24
N LYS A 141 -12.91 -7.94 3.02
CA LYS A 141 -13.50 -7.87 4.36
C LYS A 141 -13.13 -9.11 5.16
N GLU A 142 -12.78 -8.92 6.41
CA GLU A 142 -12.61 -10.01 7.38
C GLU A 142 -13.88 -10.15 8.22
N ILE A 143 -14.37 -11.37 8.36
CA ILE A 143 -15.57 -11.72 9.12
C ILE A 143 -15.27 -13.01 9.87
N GLU A 144 -15.18 -12.95 11.19
CA GLU A 144 -14.79 -14.07 12.06
C GLU A 144 -13.40 -14.60 11.68
N ASP A 145 -13.29 -15.87 11.28
CA ASP A 145 -12.05 -16.53 10.84
C ASP A 145 -11.88 -16.56 9.31
N LYS A 146 -12.73 -15.85 8.57
CA LYS A 146 -12.77 -15.83 7.11
C LYS A 146 -12.40 -14.45 6.59
N THR A 147 -11.68 -14.45 5.47
CA THR A 147 -11.41 -13.25 4.68
C THR A 147 -12.05 -13.38 3.30
N LEU A 148 -12.87 -12.42 2.95
CA LEU A 148 -13.34 -12.23 1.58
C LEU A 148 -12.25 -11.53 0.78
N VAL A 149 -11.93 -12.02 -0.42
CA VAL A 149 -10.87 -11.49 -1.28
C VAL A 149 -11.43 -11.27 -2.68
N ILE A 150 -11.03 -10.18 -3.33
CA ILE A 150 -11.38 -9.92 -4.73
C ILE A 150 -10.71 -10.98 -5.61
N ALA A 151 -11.48 -11.62 -6.48
CA ALA A 151 -11.03 -12.74 -7.30
C ALA A 151 -11.51 -12.69 -8.74
N ASN A 152 -10.80 -13.39 -9.60
CA ASN A 152 -11.17 -13.66 -10.99
C ASN A 152 -12.22 -14.77 -11.08
N GLU A 153 -12.76 -15.00 -12.26
CA GLU A 153 -13.80 -16.03 -12.50
C GLU A 153 -13.32 -17.46 -12.16
N ASP A 154 -12.03 -17.73 -12.33
CA ASP A 154 -11.37 -19.01 -12.01
C ASP A 154 -11.04 -19.20 -10.52
N ASN A 155 -11.47 -18.28 -9.64
CA ASN A 155 -11.17 -18.19 -8.20
C ASN A 155 -9.71 -17.82 -7.85
N SER A 156 -8.86 -17.52 -8.81
CA SER A 156 -7.57 -16.90 -8.50
C SER A 156 -7.78 -15.49 -7.95
N PHE A 157 -6.89 -15.02 -7.05
CA PHE A 157 -6.99 -13.66 -6.55
C PHE A 157 -6.79 -12.65 -7.68
N HIS A 158 -7.66 -11.66 -7.74
CA HIS A 158 -7.58 -10.62 -8.76
C HIS A 158 -6.37 -9.73 -8.50
N ARG A 159 -5.57 -9.53 -9.54
CA ARG A 159 -4.43 -8.60 -9.50
C ARG A 159 -4.89 -7.25 -10.02
N GLU A 160 -4.77 -6.24 -9.18
CA GLU A 160 -5.09 -4.88 -9.58
C GLU A 160 -4.04 -4.31 -10.55
N ALA A 161 -4.34 -3.15 -11.11
CA ALA A 161 -3.41 -2.45 -12.00
C ALA A 161 -2.05 -2.24 -11.32
N PRO A 162 -0.93 -2.33 -12.09
CA PRO A 162 0.40 -2.12 -11.53
C PRO A 162 0.56 -0.77 -10.85
N GLN A 163 1.29 -0.76 -9.72
CA GLN A 163 1.61 0.42 -8.94
C GLN A 163 3.12 0.61 -8.85
N GLY A 164 3.56 1.85 -8.77
CA GLY A 164 4.98 2.16 -8.54
C GLY A 164 5.46 1.64 -7.19
N PHE A 165 6.59 0.98 -7.19
CA PHE A 165 7.17 0.38 -5.99
C PHE A 165 8.59 0.89 -5.73
N VAL A 166 9.45 0.83 -6.74
CA VAL A 166 10.84 1.26 -6.61
C VAL A 166 11.17 2.25 -7.71
N THR A 167 11.79 3.35 -7.33
CA THR A 167 12.28 4.34 -8.26
C THR A 167 13.66 4.84 -7.86
N HIS A 168 14.38 5.46 -8.78
CA HIS A 168 15.60 6.17 -8.48
C HIS A 168 15.30 7.57 -7.92
N LYS A 169 16.08 8.04 -6.94
CA LYS A 169 15.92 9.37 -6.28
C LYS A 169 15.85 10.54 -7.27
N LYS A 170 16.49 10.46 -8.43
CA LYS A 170 16.42 11.49 -9.49
C LYS A 170 15.03 11.65 -10.13
N ASN A 171 14.18 10.63 -10.03
CA ASN A 171 12.83 10.68 -10.59
C ASN A 171 11.89 11.45 -9.65
N THR A 172 10.81 12.02 -10.21
CA THR A 172 9.82 12.81 -9.46
C THR A 172 8.48 12.11 -9.49
N PHE A 173 7.87 11.89 -8.33
CA PHE A 173 6.48 11.43 -8.24
C PHE A 173 5.55 12.49 -8.84
N ARG A 174 4.67 12.07 -9.77
CA ARG A 174 3.76 12.92 -10.54
C ARG A 174 2.29 12.64 -10.25
N TYR A 175 1.98 11.39 -9.92
CA TYR A 175 0.65 10.95 -9.59
C TYR A 175 0.74 9.77 -8.64
N ALA A 176 0.51 10.03 -7.36
CA ALA A 176 0.75 9.04 -6.29
C ALA A 176 2.16 8.42 -6.43
N ARG A 177 2.24 7.14 -6.77
CA ARG A 177 3.51 6.40 -6.92
C ARG A 177 4.07 6.39 -8.35
N TRP A 178 3.34 6.98 -9.30
CA TRP A 178 3.83 7.10 -10.67
C TRP A 178 4.79 8.27 -10.79
N THR A 179 5.95 8.03 -11.40
CA THR A 179 6.98 9.05 -11.56
C THR A 179 7.01 9.58 -13.00
N ASN A 180 7.95 10.48 -13.27
CA ASN A 180 8.25 10.96 -14.62
C ASN A 180 9.05 9.95 -15.46
N ASN A 181 9.44 8.78 -14.92
CA ASN A 181 10.12 7.75 -15.70
C ASN A 181 9.10 6.96 -16.52
N THR A 182 9.34 6.86 -17.83
CA THR A 182 8.47 6.12 -18.77
C THR A 182 8.81 4.65 -18.90
N LYS A 183 9.98 4.23 -18.37
CA LYS A 183 10.42 2.83 -18.40
C LYS A 183 9.99 2.15 -17.12
N GLN A 184 9.11 1.18 -17.23
CA GLN A 184 8.52 0.48 -16.10
C GLN A 184 8.60 -1.02 -16.32
N MET A 185 8.86 -1.79 -15.25
CA MET A 185 8.88 -3.25 -15.26
C MET A 185 8.12 -3.80 -14.06
N LEU A 186 7.32 -4.83 -14.29
CA LEU A 186 6.59 -5.52 -13.24
C LEU A 186 7.52 -6.47 -12.49
N THR A 187 7.41 -6.48 -11.16
CA THR A 187 8.11 -7.41 -10.29
C THR A 187 7.22 -8.59 -9.91
N PRO A 188 7.80 -9.72 -9.47
CA PRO A 188 7.04 -10.84 -8.92
C PRO A 188 6.67 -10.65 -7.43
N LEU A 189 6.75 -9.42 -6.90
CA LEU A 189 6.37 -9.15 -5.52
C LEU A 189 4.86 -9.34 -5.34
N VAL A 190 4.48 -10.03 -4.28
CA VAL A 190 3.08 -10.14 -3.84
C VAL A 190 2.83 -9.18 -2.70
N VAL A 191 1.86 -8.32 -2.90
CA VAL A 191 1.44 -7.35 -1.89
C VAL A 191 -0.05 -7.54 -1.58
N LEU A 192 -0.36 -7.84 -0.34
CA LEU A 192 -1.72 -7.74 0.19
C LEU A 192 -1.98 -6.29 0.56
N HIS A 193 -3.01 -5.69 -0.03
CA HIS A 193 -3.42 -4.31 0.21
C HIS A 193 -4.64 -4.30 1.12
N TRP A 194 -4.43 -4.06 2.41
CA TRP A 194 -5.45 -4.04 3.45
C TRP A 194 -6.36 -2.81 3.39
N SER A 195 -6.45 -2.19 2.23
CA SER A 195 -7.18 -0.95 1.97
C SER A 195 -8.66 -1.04 2.38
N LEU A 196 -9.31 -2.16 2.08
CA LEU A 196 -10.74 -2.37 2.27
C LEU A 196 -11.08 -3.27 3.46
N CYS A 197 -10.13 -4.11 3.89
CA CYS A 197 -10.30 -5.05 4.99
C CYS A 197 -10.13 -4.35 6.35
N ARG A 198 -11.12 -3.54 6.72
CA ARG A 198 -11.11 -2.65 7.88
C ARG A 198 -12.43 -2.70 8.62
N THR A 199 -12.51 -2.07 9.80
CA THR A 199 -13.80 -1.76 10.42
C THR A 199 -14.56 -0.73 9.59
N GLU A 200 -15.89 -0.69 9.71
CA GLU A 200 -16.72 0.32 9.00
C GLU A 200 -16.25 1.76 9.30
N LYS A 201 -15.88 2.01 10.56
CA LYS A 201 -15.37 3.32 11.00
C LYS A 201 -14.07 3.68 10.27
N ASN A 202 -13.11 2.75 10.24
CA ASN A 202 -11.81 2.99 9.63
C ASN A 202 -11.90 3.08 8.10
N LEU A 203 -12.79 2.31 7.48
CA LEU A 203 -13.03 2.42 6.04
C LEU A 203 -13.64 3.77 5.65
N LYS A 204 -14.62 4.27 6.42
CA LYS A 204 -15.17 5.63 6.23
C LYS A 204 -14.09 6.70 6.38
N GLN A 205 -13.23 6.56 7.38
CA GLN A 205 -12.11 7.47 7.58
C GLN A 205 -11.16 7.44 6.38
N LYS A 206 -10.81 6.26 5.88
CA LYS A 206 -9.97 6.12 4.69
C LYS A 206 -10.59 6.78 3.47
N ILE A 207 -11.84 6.48 3.13
CA ILE A 207 -12.55 7.06 1.98
C ILE A 207 -12.53 8.60 2.00
N ASN A 208 -12.62 9.19 3.18
CA ASN A 208 -12.62 10.65 3.33
C ASN A 208 -11.22 11.28 3.28
N ASN A 209 -10.14 10.48 3.37
CA ASN A 209 -8.78 11.00 3.56
C ASN A 209 -7.77 10.60 2.48
N ILE A 210 -8.11 9.66 1.59
CA ILE A 210 -7.23 9.25 0.49
C ILE A 210 -7.02 10.36 -0.53
N GLY A 211 -5.93 10.28 -1.30
CA GLY A 211 -5.59 11.21 -2.36
C GLY A 211 -6.64 11.38 -3.49
N HIS A 212 -7.64 10.48 -3.53
CA HIS A 212 -8.76 10.49 -4.48
C HIS A 212 -10.11 10.58 -3.76
N SER A 213 -10.17 11.20 -2.59
CA SER A 213 -11.36 11.24 -1.74
C SER A 213 -12.60 11.79 -2.41
N ASP A 214 -12.48 12.76 -3.32
CA ASP A 214 -13.61 13.35 -4.03
C ASP A 214 -14.36 12.35 -4.91
N ILE A 215 -13.62 11.39 -5.49
CA ILE A 215 -14.19 10.31 -6.31
C ILE A 215 -14.76 9.20 -5.43
N ALA A 216 -14.04 8.83 -4.37
CA ALA A 216 -14.44 7.75 -3.47
C ALA A 216 -15.74 8.04 -2.70
N LYS A 217 -16.03 9.30 -2.38
CA LYS A 217 -17.27 9.70 -1.69
C LYS A 217 -18.56 9.39 -2.46
N GLU A 218 -18.51 9.41 -3.78
CA GLU A 218 -19.64 9.16 -4.67
C GLU A 218 -19.74 7.67 -5.08
N ASP A 219 -18.79 6.84 -4.66
CA ASP A 219 -18.68 5.47 -5.14
C ASP A 219 -19.66 4.52 -4.41
N PRO A 220 -20.48 3.76 -5.15
CA PRO A 220 -21.42 2.79 -4.58
C PRO A 220 -20.72 1.59 -3.92
N PHE A 221 -19.39 1.41 -4.07
CA PHE A 221 -18.68 0.27 -3.51
C PHE A 221 -18.83 0.15 -1.99
N PHE A 222 -18.90 1.28 -1.27
CA PHE A 222 -19.06 1.25 0.19
C PHE A 222 -20.39 0.59 0.62
N GLN A 223 -21.47 0.78 -0.14
CA GLN A 223 -22.73 0.10 0.14
C GLN A 223 -22.62 -1.41 -0.10
N ASN A 224 -21.98 -1.81 -1.19
CA ASN A 224 -21.67 -3.21 -1.45
C ASN A 224 -20.82 -3.81 -0.32
N TRP A 225 -19.75 -3.10 0.07
CA TRP A 225 -18.89 -3.54 1.17
C TRP A 225 -19.66 -3.69 2.49
N LYS A 226 -20.52 -2.72 2.83
CA LYS A 226 -21.29 -2.70 4.07
C LYS A 226 -22.24 -3.87 4.18
N HIS A 227 -22.96 -4.18 3.11
CA HIS A 227 -23.99 -5.21 3.07
C HIS A 227 -23.47 -6.61 2.77
N THR A 228 -22.19 -6.75 2.38
CA THR A 228 -21.60 -8.07 2.16
C THR A 228 -21.25 -8.76 3.47
N ASP A 229 -21.71 -10.01 3.62
CA ASP A 229 -21.40 -10.89 4.74
C ASP A 229 -21.20 -12.35 4.28
N LEU A 230 -21.01 -13.30 5.23
CA LEU A 230 -20.78 -14.71 4.92
C LEU A 230 -22.02 -15.41 4.30
N LYS A 231 -23.19 -14.79 4.28
CA LYS A 231 -24.43 -15.37 3.73
C LYS A 231 -24.69 -14.94 2.29
N ASN A 232 -24.04 -13.86 1.82
CA ASN A 232 -24.37 -13.25 0.53
C ASN A 232 -23.16 -12.84 -0.34
N TRP A 233 -21.92 -13.05 0.12
CA TRP A 233 -20.71 -12.63 -0.60
C TRP A 233 -20.62 -13.20 -2.02
N ASP A 234 -21.11 -14.39 -2.26
CA ASP A 234 -21.10 -15.11 -3.54
C ASP A 234 -22.07 -14.52 -4.58
N GLN A 235 -23.00 -13.67 -4.11
CA GLN A 235 -23.95 -12.95 -4.97
C GLN A 235 -23.34 -11.67 -5.55
N LEU A 236 -22.26 -11.15 -4.96
CA LEU A 236 -21.60 -9.94 -5.42
C LEU A 236 -20.69 -10.24 -6.63
N LYS A 237 -21.15 -9.83 -7.82
CA LYS A 237 -20.44 -10.03 -9.09
C LYS A 237 -20.42 -8.76 -9.93
N ASN A 238 -19.36 -8.57 -10.68
CA ASN A 238 -19.17 -7.44 -11.60
C ASN A 238 -19.49 -6.10 -10.92
N PHE A 239 -18.97 -5.92 -9.71
CA PHE A 239 -19.25 -4.73 -8.90
C PHE A 239 -18.18 -3.65 -9.09
N LYS A 240 -18.63 -2.40 -9.00
CA LYS A 240 -17.78 -1.24 -9.27
C LYS A 240 -16.62 -1.18 -8.27
N THR A 241 -15.42 -0.87 -8.78
CA THR A 241 -14.23 -0.64 -7.94
C THR A 241 -14.32 0.69 -7.19
N SER A 242 -13.46 0.88 -6.20
CA SER A 242 -13.31 2.16 -5.47
C SER A 242 -12.46 3.19 -6.24
N GLY A 243 -12.11 2.92 -7.48
CA GLY A 243 -11.21 3.73 -8.29
C GLY A 243 -11.89 4.42 -9.47
N PHE A 244 -11.05 4.96 -10.34
CA PHE A 244 -11.48 5.72 -11.51
C PHE A 244 -12.14 4.86 -12.60
N GLY A 245 -13.12 5.46 -13.27
CA GLY A 245 -13.70 4.90 -14.49
C GLY A 245 -14.77 3.84 -14.24
N ASN A 246 -14.97 2.99 -15.24
CA ASN A 246 -15.99 1.92 -15.24
C ASN A 246 -15.41 0.54 -14.90
N ASN A 247 -14.26 0.50 -14.27
CA ASN A 247 -13.64 -0.76 -13.85
C ASN A 247 -14.52 -1.49 -12.85
N GLN A 248 -14.60 -2.80 -12.99
CA GLN A 248 -15.38 -3.67 -12.14
C GLN A 248 -14.48 -4.80 -11.62
N TRP A 249 -14.70 -5.18 -10.37
CA TRP A 249 -14.15 -6.40 -9.81
C TRP A 249 -15.08 -7.57 -10.15
N PRO A 250 -14.53 -8.72 -10.59
CA PRO A 250 -15.38 -9.81 -11.08
C PRO A 250 -16.25 -10.41 -9.98
N LYS A 251 -15.64 -10.85 -8.87
CA LYS A 251 -16.35 -11.47 -7.74
C LYS A 251 -15.48 -11.48 -6.48
N LEU A 252 -16.04 -12.06 -5.41
CA LEU A 252 -15.31 -12.39 -4.20
C LEU A 252 -15.08 -13.91 -4.12
N VAL A 253 -14.05 -14.30 -3.35
CA VAL A 253 -13.88 -15.66 -2.81
C VAL A 253 -13.73 -15.56 -1.30
N CYS A 254 -14.13 -16.61 -0.60
CA CYS A 254 -14.02 -16.72 0.85
C CYS A 254 -12.91 -17.71 1.21
N VAL A 255 -11.93 -17.28 1.97
CA VAL A 255 -10.80 -18.10 2.41
C VAL A 255 -10.63 -18.04 3.93
N ASP A 256 -9.98 -19.03 4.52
CA ASP A 256 -9.56 -18.93 5.91
C ASP A 256 -8.51 -17.83 6.06
N THR A 257 -8.71 -16.93 7.02
CA THR A 257 -7.79 -15.79 7.25
C THR A 257 -6.34 -16.27 7.46
N ASN A 258 -6.14 -17.38 8.16
CA ASN A 258 -4.82 -17.97 8.37
C ASN A 258 -4.18 -18.53 7.09
N SER A 259 -4.97 -18.90 6.09
CA SER A 259 -4.49 -19.45 4.81
C SER A 259 -4.24 -18.39 3.75
N LEU A 260 -4.72 -17.16 3.95
CA LEU A 260 -4.68 -16.09 2.95
C LEU A 260 -3.29 -15.85 2.36
N ARG A 261 -2.27 -15.70 3.21
CA ARG A 261 -0.90 -15.43 2.79
C ARG A 261 -0.31 -16.57 1.98
N HIS A 262 -0.52 -17.80 2.43
CA HIS A 262 -0.05 -18.99 1.72
C HIS A 262 -0.71 -19.13 0.33
N ILE A 263 -2.03 -18.88 0.24
CA ILE A 263 -2.74 -18.89 -1.05
C ILE A 263 -2.19 -17.78 -1.96
N ALA A 264 -1.98 -16.57 -1.44
CA ALA A 264 -1.42 -15.46 -2.20
C ALA A 264 -0.03 -15.78 -2.76
N GLU A 265 0.85 -16.41 -1.98
CA GLU A 265 2.19 -16.85 -2.44
C GLU A 265 2.11 -17.96 -3.49
N SER A 266 1.24 -18.95 -3.30
CA SER A 266 1.14 -20.11 -4.21
C SER A 266 0.67 -19.71 -5.60
N GLN A 267 -0.18 -18.72 -5.72
CA GLN A 267 -0.68 -18.21 -7.00
C GLN A 267 0.38 -17.46 -7.83
N LEU A 268 1.51 -17.10 -7.22
CA LEU A 268 2.64 -16.55 -7.97
C LEU A 268 3.44 -17.65 -8.69
N GLN A 269 3.62 -18.80 -8.04
CA GLN A 269 4.43 -19.90 -8.60
C GLN A 269 3.82 -20.49 -9.87
N LEU A 270 2.52 -20.26 -10.09
CA LEU A 270 1.80 -20.70 -11.30
C LEU A 270 1.86 -19.70 -12.46
N ALA A 271 2.40 -18.48 -12.24
CA ALA A 271 2.41 -17.40 -13.24
C ALA A 271 3.78 -17.23 -13.95
N TYR A 272 4.75 -18.05 -13.61
CA TYR A 272 6.09 -18.16 -14.20
C TYR A 272 6.34 -19.62 -14.61
#